data_810531c2e934c92b5f4f9061bdb2918b
#
_entry.id   810531c2e934c92b5f4f9061bdb2918b
#
_cell.length_a   1.000
_cell.length_b   1.000
_cell.length_c   1.000
_cell.angle_alpha   90.00
_cell.angle_beta   90.00
_cell.angle_gamma   90.00
#
_symmetry.space_group_name_H-M   'P 1'
#
loop_
_entity.id
_entity.type
_entity.pdbx_description
1 polymer ?
#
loop_
_entity_poly.entity_id
_entity_poly.type
_entity_poly.pdbx_seq_one_letter_code
_entity_poly.pdbx_strand_id
1 'polypeptide(L)' 'VHNNHLSALRNKHAELEQKLEREENRPFPDSRTILDLKKQKLHLKDVVLHESSSTG' A
#
# COMPACT_ATOMS: atom_id res chain seq x y z
N VAL A 1 5.01 -20.50 2.45
CA VAL A 1 5.61 -20.32 3.74
C VAL A 1 6.81 -19.40 3.70
N HIS A 2 7.66 -19.60 2.72
CA HIS A 2 8.91 -18.88 2.63
C HIS A 2 8.73 -17.42 2.24
N ASN A 3 7.63 -17.11 1.62
CA ASN A 3 7.40 -15.75 1.13
C ASN A 3 6.42 -14.98 1.99
N ASN A 4 6.32 -15.36 3.24
CA ASN A 4 5.39 -14.71 4.15
C ASN A 4 5.62 -13.21 4.23
N HIS A 5 6.87 -12.82 4.24
CA HIS A 5 7.21 -11.40 4.31
C HIS A 5 6.69 -10.64 3.08
N LEU A 6 6.97 -11.18 1.92
CA LEU A 6 6.54 -10.56 0.67
C LEU A 6 5.03 -10.61 0.52
N SER A 7 4.42 -11.74 0.89
CA SER A 7 2.97 -11.87 0.85
C SER A 7 2.30 -10.88 1.79
N ALA A 8 2.86 -10.70 2.97
CA ALA A 8 2.33 -9.74 3.93
C ALA A 8 2.39 -8.32 3.39
N LEU A 9 3.49 -7.99 2.74
CA LEU A 9 3.63 -6.66 2.14
C LEU A 9 2.63 -6.43 1.03
N ARG A 10 2.43 -7.44 0.20
CA ARG A 10 1.45 -7.35 -0.88
C ARG A 10 0.03 -7.23 -0.35
N ASN A 11 -0.28 -7.98 0.69
CA ASN A 11 -1.58 -7.91 1.32
C ASN A 11 -1.81 -6.53 1.92
N LYS A 12 -0.79 -5.99 2.55
CA LYS A 12 -0.88 -4.66 3.12
C LYS A 12 -1.12 -3.62 2.03
N HIS A 13 -0.43 -3.77 0.92
CA HIS A 13 -0.60 -2.87 -0.21
C HIS A 13 -2.03 -2.93 -0.74
N ALA A 14 -2.57 -4.13 -0.86
CA ALA A 14 -3.94 -4.31 -1.33
C ALA A 14 -4.93 -3.68 -0.36
N GLU A 15 -4.69 -3.85 0.93
CA GLU A 15 -5.55 -3.23 1.96
C GLU A 15 -5.54 -1.71 1.84
N LEU A 16 -4.36 -1.15 1.65
CA LEU A 16 -4.24 0.30 1.51
C LEU A 16 -4.95 0.79 0.27
N GLU A 17 -4.87 0.04 -0.81
CA GLU A 17 -5.57 0.40 -2.04
C GLU A 17 -7.09 0.40 -1.82
N GLN A 18 -7.60 -0.60 -1.12
CA GLN A 18 -9.03 -0.66 -0.83
C GLN A 18 -9.46 0.49 0.06
N LYS A 19 -8.67 0.80 1.05
CA LYS A 19 -8.96 1.93 1.93
C LYS A 19 -8.95 3.24 1.17
N LEU A 20 -7.98 3.40 0.29
CA LEU A 20 -7.88 4.60 -0.52
C LEU A 20 -9.08 4.73 -1.43
N GLU A 21 -9.47 3.67 -2.09
CA GLU A 21 -10.63 3.66 -2.97
C GLU A 21 -11.90 4.03 -2.21
N ARG A 22 -12.08 3.46 -1.04
CA ARG A 22 -13.23 3.78 -0.19
C ARG A 22 -13.25 5.25 0.17
N GLU A 23 -12.10 5.77 0.54
CA GLU A 23 -12.00 7.16 0.97
C GLU A 23 -12.31 8.10 -0.18
N GLU A 24 -11.83 7.77 -1.36
CA GLU A 24 -12.07 8.58 -2.55
C GLU A 24 -13.53 8.54 -3.00
N ASN A 25 -14.21 7.46 -2.71
CA ASN A 25 -15.61 7.30 -3.11
C ASN A 25 -16.60 7.82 -2.08
N ARG A 26 -16.11 8.35 -0.99
CA ARG A 26 -17.00 8.93 0.03
C ARG A 26 -17.64 10.21 -0.47
N PRO A 27 -18.84 10.52 0.03
CA PRO A 27 -19.48 11.80 -0.34
C PRO A 27 -18.61 13.00 0.00
N PHE A 28 -17.89 12.91 1.11
CA PHE A 28 -16.98 13.98 1.52
C PHE A 28 -15.62 13.40 1.81
N PRO A 29 -14.81 13.20 0.76
CA PRO A 29 -13.49 12.59 0.94
C PRO A 29 -12.59 13.48 1.79
N ASP A 30 -11.83 12.86 2.67
CA ASP A 30 -10.90 13.56 3.52
C ASP A 30 -9.54 13.59 2.82
N SER A 31 -9.17 14.78 2.35
CA SER A 31 -7.90 14.94 1.63
C SER A 31 -6.71 14.50 2.44
N ARG A 32 -6.75 14.74 3.73
CA ARG A 32 -5.66 14.37 4.61
C ARG A 32 -5.50 12.87 4.68
N THR A 33 -6.61 12.17 4.85
CA THR A 33 -6.60 10.71 4.89
C THR A 33 -6.15 10.14 3.57
N ILE A 34 -6.64 10.70 2.47
CA ILE A 34 -6.24 10.25 1.14
C ILE A 34 -4.75 10.42 0.94
N LEU A 35 -4.23 11.58 1.31
CA LEU A 35 -2.81 11.85 1.18
C LEU A 35 -1.98 10.88 2.02
N ASP A 36 -2.44 10.62 3.23
CA ASP A 36 -1.77 9.70 4.14
C ASP A 36 -1.73 8.29 3.56
N LEU A 37 -2.86 7.84 3.06
CA LEU A 37 -2.95 6.51 2.46
C LEU A 37 -2.08 6.39 1.23
N LYS A 38 -2.03 7.44 0.42
CA LYS A 38 -1.17 7.46 -0.75
C LYS A 38 0.30 7.38 -0.37
N LYS A 39 0.68 8.07 0.69
CA LYS A 39 2.05 8.00 1.18
C LYS A 39 2.40 6.60 1.67
N GLN A 40 1.50 5.98 2.41
CA GLN A 40 1.71 4.63 2.89
C GLN A 40 1.82 3.64 1.73
N LYS A 41 0.95 3.80 0.75
CA LYS A 41 0.97 2.95 -0.43
C LYS A 41 2.28 3.09 -1.19
N LEU A 42 2.73 4.30 -1.36
CA LEU A 42 3.99 4.56 -2.05
C LEU A 42 5.16 3.97 -1.29
N HIS A 43 5.15 4.13 0.02
CA HIS A 43 6.20 3.57 0.86
C HIS A 43 6.26 2.05 0.74
N LEU A 44 5.10 1.41 0.79
CA LEU A 44 5.03 -0.04 0.66
C LEU A 44 5.50 -0.51 -0.71
N LYS A 45 5.10 0.20 -1.74
CA LYS A 45 5.53 -0.12 -3.10
C LYS A 45 7.05 -0.03 -3.19
N ASP A 46 7.63 0.97 -2.56
CA ASP A 46 9.06 1.16 -2.54
C ASP A 46 9.75 -0.01 -1.87
N VAL A 47 9.22 -0.44 -0.72
CA VAL A 47 9.76 -1.56 0.02
C VAL A 47 9.69 -2.84 -0.81
N VAL A 48 8.56 -3.08 -1.46
CA VAL A 48 8.39 -4.28 -2.28
C VAL A 48 9.37 -4.27 -3.44
N LEU A 49 9.53 -3.14 -4.09
CA LEU A 49 10.46 -3.00 -5.20
C LEU A 49 11.89 -3.22 -4.72
N HIS A 50 12.21 -2.71 -3.56
CA HIS A 50 13.53 -2.86 -3.00
C HIS A 50 13.84 -4.32 -2.69
N GLU A 51 12.88 -5.01 -2.11
CA GLU A 51 13.02 -6.43 -1.82
C GLU A 51 13.22 -7.24 -3.10
N SER A 52 12.46 -6.90 -4.12
CA SER A 52 12.55 -7.61 -5.39
C SER A 52 13.88 -7.38 -6.06
N SER A 53 14.39 -6.15 -6.02
CA SER A 53 15.62 -5.83 -6.71
C SER A 53 16.87 -6.28 -5.95
N SER A 54 16.72 -6.52 -4.68
CA SER A 54 17.89 -6.95 -3.89
C SER A 54 18.35 -8.35 -4.24
N THR A 55 17.54 -9.08 -4.97
CA THR A 55 17.91 -10.43 -5.38
C THR A 55 18.78 -10.45 -6.62
N GLY A 56 18.85 -9.34 -7.29
CA GLY A 56 19.59 -9.24 -8.55
C GLY A 56 21.10 -9.19 -8.39
#